data_e36ed175bf68b6e5a682737f4fb3397f
#
_entry.id   e36ed175bf68b6e5a682737f4fb3397f
#
_cell.length_a   1.000
_cell.length_b   1.000
_cell.length_c   1.000
_cell.angle_alpha   90.00
_cell.angle_beta   90.00
_cell.angle_gamma   90.00
#
_symmetry.space_group_name_H-M   'P 1'
#
loop_
_entity.id
_entity.type
_entity.pdbx_description
1 polymer ?
#
loop_
_entity_poly.entity_id
_entity_poly.type
_entity_poly.pdbx_seq_one_letter_code
_entity_poly.pdbx_strand_id
1 'polypeptide(L)'
;GYLPGDPQLPQNLNSKSLFKLGADMRGQSTDYAMELADKFELEVDPSIKELSKGNRQKAAIILAVLHKPKALILDEPTSGLDPFHQRSFFEIVEEFSNNGASILLSSHIISEVEKVANSMAVLREGVKVYDETYETFLSKAQEEGKDLEDAFFAFYDRKETNA
;
A
#
# COMPACT_ATOMS: atom_id res chain seq x y z
N GLY A 1 -10.80 -1.29 -4.24
CA GLY A 1 -10.07 -2.13 -3.31
C GLY A 1 -9.65 -1.37 -2.06
N TYR A 2 -9.71 -2.03 -0.91
CA TYR A 2 -9.33 -1.41 0.35
C TYR A 2 -8.47 -2.37 1.17
N LEU A 3 -7.33 -1.89 1.65
CA LEU A 3 -6.45 -2.57 2.59
C LEU A 3 -6.31 -1.69 3.84
N PRO A 4 -6.85 -2.09 4.99
CA PRO A 4 -6.63 -1.39 6.26
C PRO A 4 -5.23 -1.67 6.81
N GLY A 5 -4.68 -0.76 7.64
CA GLY A 5 -3.35 -0.90 8.25
C GLY A 5 -3.21 -2.10 9.20
N ASP A 6 -4.31 -2.58 9.76
CA ASP A 6 -4.39 -3.83 10.54
C ASP A 6 -5.55 -4.71 10.01
N PRO A 7 -5.30 -5.54 8.99
CA PRO A 7 -6.35 -6.32 8.35
C PRO A 7 -6.84 -7.45 9.25
N GLN A 8 -8.13 -7.38 9.61
CA GLN A 8 -8.83 -8.38 10.40
C GLN A 8 -9.42 -9.46 9.49
N LEU A 9 -8.63 -10.46 9.13
CA LEU A 9 -9.04 -11.56 8.29
C LEU A 9 -9.75 -12.68 9.09
N PRO A 10 -10.72 -13.40 8.50
CA PRO A 10 -11.38 -14.55 9.13
C PRO A 10 -10.41 -15.65 9.51
N GLN A 11 -10.18 -15.85 10.81
CA GLN A 11 -9.13 -16.71 11.36
C GLN A 11 -9.31 -18.20 11.08
N ASN A 12 -10.54 -18.65 10.83
CA ASN A 12 -10.93 -20.04 10.58
C ASN A 12 -10.92 -20.43 9.10
N LEU A 13 -10.65 -19.50 8.20
CA LEU A 13 -10.45 -19.76 6.77
C LEU A 13 -8.97 -19.90 6.47
N ASN A 14 -8.63 -20.57 5.38
CA ASN A 14 -7.32 -20.46 4.73
C ASN A 14 -7.37 -19.42 3.61
N SER A 15 -6.19 -18.98 3.12
CA SER A 15 -6.10 -17.93 2.09
C SER A 15 -6.84 -18.32 0.81
N LYS A 16 -6.78 -19.59 0.40
CA LYS A 16 -7.46 -20.09 -0.80
C LYS A 16 -8.99 -19.93 -0.70
N SER A 17 -9.57 -20.30 0.46
CA SER A 17 -11.01 -20.13 0.70
C SER A 17 -11.41 -18.67 0.80
N LEU A 18 -10.54 -17.82 1.39
CA LEU A 18 -10.74 -16.39 1.48
C LEU A 18 -10.75 -15.73 0.09
N PHE A 19 -9.81 -16.10 -0.78
CA PHE A 19 -9.76 -15.60 -2.15
C PHE A 19 -10.97 -16.06 -2.97
N LYS A 20 -11.39 -17.34 -2.79
CA LYS A 20 -12.59 -17.84 -3.41
C LYS A 20 -13.82 -17.04 -3.01
N LEU A 21 -14.00 -16.79 -1.71
CA LEU A 21 -15.11 -15.98 -1.21
C LEU A 21 -15.08 -14.56 -1.83
N GLY A 22 -13.93 -13.90 -1.82
CA GLY A 22 -13.76 -12.57 -2.40
C GLY A 22 -14.03 -12.52 -3.91
N ALA A 23 -13.61 -13.54 -4.65
CA ALA A 23 -13.85 -13.67 -6.08
C ALA A 23 -15.34 -13.94 -6.39
N ASP A 24 -15.96 -14.90 -5.68
CA ASP A 24 -17.39 -15.25 -5.86
C ASP A 24 -18.31 -14.04 -5.62
N MET A 25 -18.03 -13.23 -4.58
CA MET A 25 -18.79 -12.00 -4.28
C MET A 25 -18.75 -10.97 -5.40
N ARG A 26 -17.79 -11.06 -6.32
CA ARG A 26 -17.56 -10.10 -7.41
C ARG A 26 -17.73 -10.73 -8.81
N GLY A 27 -18.15 -12.00 -8.88
CA GLY A 27 -18.28 -12.73 -10.14
C GLY A 27 -16.95 -12.90 -10.89
N GLN A 28 -15.84 -13.02 -10.17
CA GLN A 28 -14.50 -13.17 -10.71
C GLN A 28 -13.97 -14.59 -10.52
N SER A 29 -12.97 -15.00 -11.31
CA SER A 29 -12.19 -16.22 -11.02
C SER A 29 -11.13 -15.95 -9.93
N THR A 30 -10.60 -17.03 -9.37
CA THR A 30 -9.49 -16.96 -8.41
C THR A 30 -8.10 -16.95 -9.07
N ASP A 31 -8.02 -17.04 -10.38
CA ASP A 31 -6.75 -17.24 -11.09
C ASP A 31 -5.75 -16.14 -10.79
N TYR A 32 -6.18 -14.87 -10.87
CA TYR A 32 -5.32 -13.74 -10.56
C TYR A 32 -4.89 -13.71 -9.08
N ALA A 33 -5.76 -14.11 -8.17
CA ALA A 33 -5.39 -14.20 -6.75
C ALA A 33 -4.34 -15.30 -6.51
N MET A 34 -4.42 -16.42 -7.22
CA MET A 34 -3.43 -17.50 -7.14
C MET A 34 -2.09 -17.11 -7.77
N GLU A 35 -2.11 -16.40 -8.90
CA GLU A 35 -0.91 -15.82 -9.52
C GLU A 35 -0.19 -14.86 -8.56
N LEU A 36 -0.93 -14.00 -7.87
CA LEU A 36 -0.38 -13.11 -6.86
C LEU A 36 0.14 -13.87 -5.62
N ALA A 37 -0.54 -14.96 -5.21
CA ALA A 37 -0.07 -15.80 -4.12
C ALA A 37 1.29 -16.44 -4.45
N ASP A 38 1.46 -16.91 -5.67
CA ASP A 38 2.76 -17.43 -6.14
C ASP A 38 3.83 -16.32 -6.17
N LYS A 39 3.50 -15.14 -6.68
CA LYS A 39 4.40 -13.96 -6.70
C LYS A 39 4.86 -13.55 -5.29
N PHE A 40 3.99 -13.65 -4.30
CA PHE A 40 4.29 -13.35 -2.90
C PHE A 40 4.84 -14.56 -2.11
N GLU A 41 5.03 -15.72 -2.74
CA GLU A 41 5.43 -16.95 -2.06
C GLU A 41 4.53 -17.25 -0.85
N LEU A 42 3.21 -17.02 -1.00
CA LEU A 42 2.23 -17.21 0.04
C LEU A 42 1.69 -18.64 0.03
N GLU A 43 1.93 -19.39 1.09
CA GLU A 43 1.23 -20.67 1.31
C GLU A 43 -0.25 -20.44 1.56
N VAL A 44 -1.11 -21.01 0.70
CA VAL A 44 -2.56 -20.71 0.70
C VAL A 44 -3.40 -21.70 1.49
N ASP A 45 -2.86 -22.87 1.83
CA ASP A 45 -3.58 -23.94 2.53
C ASP A 45 -3.62 -23.81 4.07
N PRO A 46 -2.59 -23.24 4.75
CA PRO A 46 -2.68 -23.00 6.19
C PRO A 46 -3.80 -22.01 6.53
N SER A 47 -4.43 -22.20 7.70
CA SER A 47 -5.47 -21.28 8.17
C SER A 47 -4.87 -19.90 8.51
N ILE A 48 -5.67 -18.85 8.35
CA ILE A 48 -5.23 -17.46 8.58
C ILE A 48 -4.62 -17.27 9.99
N LYS A 49 -5.14 -17.98 11.02
CA LYS A 49 -4.60 -17.92 12.37
C LYS A 49 -3.16 -18.46 12.49
N GLU A 50 -2.76 -19.37 11.59
CA GLU A 50 -1.43 -20.00 11.57
C GLU A 50 -0.40 -19.20 10.79
N LEU A 51 -0.86 -18.23 9.99
CA LEU A 51 0.01 -17.37 9.19
C LEU A 51 0.79 -16.38 10.08
N SER A 52 2.02 -16.09 9.68
CA SER A 52 2.79 -14.97 10.21
C SER A 52 2.09 -13.62 9.92
N LYS A 53 2.49 -12.55 10.62
CA LYS A 53 1.99 -11.20 10.33
C LYS A 53 2.19 -10.83 8.85
N GLY A 54 3.38 -11.08 8.30
CA GLY A 54 3.68 -10.79 6.90
C GLY A 54 2.83 -11.60 5.92
N ASN A 55 2.59 -12.88 6.19
CA ASN A 55 1.74 -13.70 5.32
C ASN A 55 0.26 -13.29 5.42
N ARG A 56 -0.24 -12.86 6.58
CA ARG A 56 -1.57 -12.25 6.68
C ARG A 56 -1.66 -10.95 5.88
N GLN A 57 -0.61 -10.12 5.90
CA GLN A 57 -0.54 -8.90 5.10
C GLN A 57 -0.58 -9.21 3.60
N LYS A 58 0.20 -10.19 3.13
CA LYS A 58 0.15 -10.66 1.72
C LYS A 58 -1.26 -11.12 1.33
N ALA A 59 -1.91 -11.93 2.15
CA ALA A 59 -3.28 -12.38 1.90
C ALA A 59 -4.27 -11.21 1.82
N ALA A 60 -4.13 -10.20 2.69
CA ALA A 60 -4.97 -9.01 2.69
C ALA A 60 -4.74 -8.14 1.45
N ILE A 61 -3.48 -7.96 1.01
CA ILE A 61 -3.14 -7.27 -0.24
C ILE A 61 -3.84 -7.96 -1.42
N ILE A 62 -3.68 -9.28 -1.54
CA ILE A 62 -4.29 -10.05 -2.64
C ILE A 62 -5.80 -9.89 -2.63
N LEU A 63 -6.44 -9.98 -1.45
CA LEU A 63 -7.89 -9.79 -1.31
C LEU A 63 -8.35 -8.40 -1.77
N ALA A 64 -7.56 -7.35 -1.50
CA ALA A 64 -7.86 -5.99 -1.89
C ALA A 64 -7.79 -5.78 -3.42
N VAL A 65 -6.93 -6.52 -4.14
CA VAL A 65 -6.65 -6.30 -5.56
C VAL A 65 -7.20 -7.38 -6.50
N LEU A 66 -7.63 -8.55 -5.99
CA LEU A 66 -7.99 -9.72 -6.82
C LEU A 66 -9.07 -9.44 -7.89
N HIS A 67 -9.93 -8.45 -7.64
CA HIS A 67 -11.02 -8.07 -8.54
C HIS A 67 -10.64 -6.94 -9.51
N LYS A 68 -9.36 -6.61 -9.61
CA LYS A 68 -8.78 -5.58 -10.49
C LYS A 68 -9.53 -4.23 -10.38
N PRO A 69 -9.60 -3.64 -9.18
CA PRO A 69 -10.37 -2.42 -8.95
C PRO A 69 -9.77 -1.22 -9.70
N LYS A 70 -10.62 -0.24 -10.04
CA LYS A 70 -10.21 1.05 -10.63
C LYS A 70 -9.77 2.08 -9.57
N ALA A 71 -10.00 1.81 -8.29
CA ALA A 71 -9.57 2.63 -7.18
C ALA A 71 -9.06 1.74 -6.04
N LEU A 72 -7.90 2.09 -5.49
CA LEU A 72 -7.26 1.42 -4.36
C LEU A 72 -7.05 2.41 -3.22
N ILE A 73 -7.41 2.00 -2.01
CA ILE A 73 -7.06 2.69 -0.75
C ILE A 73 -6.24 1.71 0.06
N LEU A 74 -4.98 2.06 0.32
CA LEU A 74 -3.97 1.20 0.92
C LEU A 74 -3.37 1.90 2.14
N ASP A 75 -3.69 1.40 3.32
CA ASP A 75 -3.21 1.96 4.59
C ASP A 75 -2.06 1.12 5.12
N GLU A 76 -0.84 1.71 5.19
CA GLU A 76 0.41 1.06 5.62
C GLU A 76 0.63 -0.33 4.96
N PRO A 77 0.52 -0.45 3.62
CA PRO A 77 0.42 -1.74 2.94
C PRO A 77 1.64 -2.65 3.09
N THR A 78 2.81 -2.08 3.34
CA THR A 78 4.09 -2.80 3.43
C THR A 78 4.43 -3.26 4.84
N SER A 79 3.57 -2.93 5.83
CA SER A 79 3.78 -3.29 7.23
C SER A 79 3.96 -4.81 7.41
N GLY A 80 5.14 -5.21 7.91
CA GLY A 80 5.47 -6.62 8.17
C GLY A 80 5.90 -7.43 6.94
N LEU A 81 6.06 -6.79 5.78
CA LEU A 81 6.69 -7.38 4.60
C LEU A 81 8.22 -7.21 4.67
N ASP A 82 8.94 -8.23 4.26
CA ASP A 82 10.37 -8.11 4.00
C ASP A 82 10.66 -7.34 2.69
N PRO A 83 11.90 -6.89 2.44
CA PRO A 83 12.23 -6.05 1.30
C PRO A 83 11.91 -6.67 -0.08
N PHE A 84 11.95 -7.99 -0.23
CA PHE A 84 11.62 -8.68 -1.49
C PHE A 84 10.12 -8.57 -1.78
N HIS A 85 9.28 -8.82 -0.77
CA HIS A 85 7.83 -8.76 -0.91
C HIS A 85 7.32 -7.31 -0.97
N GLN A 86 8.02 -6.35 -0.35
CA GLN A 86 7.77 -4.91 -0.57
C GLN A 86 7.97 -4.54 -2.05
N ARG A 87 9.06 -5.02 -2.67
CA ARG A 87 9.30 -4.81 -4.10
C ARG A 87 8.17 -5.39 -4.95
N SER A 88 7.77 -6.64 -4.69
CA SER A 88 6.65 -7.28 -5.41
C SER A 88 5.34 -6.49 -5.25
N PHE A 89 5.09 -5.92 -4.07
CA PHE A 89 3.94 -5.04 -3.82
C PHE A 89 4.00 -3.78 -4.69
N PHE A 90 5.14 -3.07 -4.74
CA PHE A 90 5.26 -1.86 -5.55
C PHE A 90 5.13 -2.14 -7.06
N GLU A 91 5.61 -3.29 -7.55
CA GLU A 91 5.37 -3.73 -8.93
C GLU A 91 3.87 -3.90 -9.23
N ILE A 92 3.10 -4.42 -8.28
CA ILE A 92 1.63 -4.52 -8.41
C ILE A 92 0.98 -3.13 -8.41
N VAL A 93 1.41 -2.23 -7.53
CA VAL A 93 0.91 -0.85 -7.47
C VAL A 93 1.18 -0.12 -8.80
N GLU A 94 2.37 -0.27 -9.35
CA GLU A 94 2.75 0.29 -10.64
C GLU A 94 1.91 -0.28 -11.78
N GLU A 95 1.68 -1.60 -11.82
CA GLU A 95 0.80 -2.24 -12.79
C GLU A 95 -0.62 -1.65 -12.75
N PHE A 96 -1.20 -1.49 -11.55
CA PHE A 96 -2.53 -0.88 -11.40
C PHE A 96 -2.55 0.57 -11.85
N SER A 97 -1.53 1.35 -11.51
CA SER A 97 -1.38 2.75 -11.92
C SER A 97 -1.30 2.86 -13.45
N ASN A 98 -0.46 2.05 -14.10
CA ASN A 98 -0.29 2.01 -15.55
C ASN A 98 -1.58 1.58 -16.28
N ASN A 99 -2.43 0.79 -15.63
CA ASN A 99 -3.75 0.40 -16.12
C ASN A 99 -4.85 1.44 -15.79
N GLY A 100 -4.47 2.62 -15.28
CA GLY A 100 -5.38 3.76 -15.04
C GLY A 100 -6.16 3.69 -13.74
N ALA A 101 -5.75 2.87 -12.77
CA ALA A 101 -6.34 2.89 -11.44
C ALA A 101 -5.90 4.12 -10.65
N SER A 102 -6.80 4.70 -9.85
CA SER A 102 -6.48 5.74 -8.87
C SER A 102 -6.07 5.07 -7.56
N ILE A 103 -4.92 5.47 -7.00
CA ILE A 103 -4.35 4.84 -5.81
C ILE A 103 -4.12 5.89 -4.73
N LEU A 104 -4.71 5.68 -3.55
CA LEU A 104 -4.40 6.41 -2.33
C LEU A 104 -3.63 5.47 -1.40
N LEU A 105 -2.39 5.82 -1.09
CA LEU A 105 -1.50 5.03 -0.25
C LEU A 105 -1.04 5.87 0.94
N SER A 106 -1.18 5.35 2.15
CA SER A 106 -0.54 5.92 3.33
C SER A 106 0.76 5.17 3.64
N SER A 107 1.80 5.89 4.02
CA SER A 107 3.05 5.34 4.55
C SER A 107 3.74 6.36 5.44
N HIS A 108 4.46 5.89 6.45
CA HIS A 108 5.36 6.70 7.26
C HIS A 108 6.82 6.59 6.78
N ILE A 109 7.07 5.88 5.68
CA ILE A 109 8.39 5.62 5.09
C ILE A 109 8.54 6.41 3.80
N ILE A 110 9.37 7.45 3.79
CA ILE A 110 9.55 8.35 2.65
C ILE A 110 10.03 7.60 1.39
N SER A 111 10.95 6.67 1.53
CA SER A 111 11.46 5.88 0.41
C SER A 111 10.41 4.95 -0.25
N GLU A 112 9.26 4.73 0.37
CA GLU A 112 8.12 4.05 -0.24
C GLU A 112 7.30 5.02 -1.09
N VAL A 113 7.06 6.23 -0.57
CA VAL A 113 6.36 7.31 -1.30
C VAL A 113 7.11 7.64 -2.58
N GLU A 114 8.43 7.75 -2.51
CA GLU A 114 9.32 8.03 -3.66
C GLU A 114 9.11 7.06 -4.83
N LYS A 115 8.81 5.79 -4.56
CA LYS A 115 8.70 4.76 -5.60
C LYS A 115 7.45 4.89 -6.47
N VAL A 116 6.37 5.46 -5.94
CA VAL A 116 5.04 5.34 -6.58
C VAL A 116 4.22 6.64 -6.59
N ALA A 117 4.62 7.67 -5.82
CA ALA A 117 3.81 8.85 -5.66
C ALA A 117 3.94 9.83 -6.83
N ASN A 118 2.81 10.24 -7.41
CA ASN A 118 2.72 11.39 -8.30
C ASN A 118 2.41 12.67 -7.52
N SER A 119 1.65 12.55 -6.43
CA SER A 119 1.30 13.63 -5.51
C SER A 119 1.44 13.14 -4.08
N MET A 120 1.76 14.02 -3.16
CA MET A 120 1.83 13.68 -1.74
C MET A 120 1.18 14.74 -0.88
N ALA A 121 0.59 14.28 0.21
CA ALA A 121 0.10 15.12 1.29
C ALA A 121 0.72 14.67 2.61
N VAL A 122 1.14 15.62 3.43
CA VAL A 122 1.65 15.34 4.77
C VAL A 122 0.59 15.73 5.80
N LEU A 123 0.27 14.78 6.67
CA LEU A 123 -0.68 14.97 7.77
C LEU A 123 0.08 15.02 9.10
N ARG A 124 -0.26 16.01 9.93
CA ARG A 124 0.24 16.14 11.30
C ARG A 124 -0.90 16.50 12.23
N GLU A 125 -1.10 15.74 13.29
CA GLU A 125 -2.13 16.00 14.30
C GLU A 125 -3.53 16.24 13.72
N GLY A 126 -3.86 15.52 12.62
CA GLY A 126 -5.13 15.64 11.92
C GLY A 126 -5.22 16.83 10.95
N VAL A 127 -4.16 17.62 10.80
CA VAL A 127 -4.08 18.76 9.87
C VAL A 127 -3.20 18.40 8.67
N LYS A 128 -3.62 18.81 7.48
CA LYS A 128 -2.82 18.69 6.26
C LYS A 128 -1.82 19.85 6.21
N VAL A 129 -0.54 19.55 6.42
CA VAL A 129 0.54 20.56 6.45
C VAL A 129 1.28 20.72 5.12
N TYR A 130 1.08 19.78 4.18
CA TYR A 130 1.62 19.82 2.83
C TYR A 130 0.69 19.10 1.86
N ASP A 131 0.56 19.59 0.61
CA ASP A 131 -0.26 18.99 -0.45
C ASP A 131 0.18 19.52 -1.81
N GLU A 132 1.06 18.81 -2.48
CA GLU A 132 1.56 19.17 -3.82
C GLU A 132 1.99 17.91 -4.58
N THR A 133 2.48 18.11 -5.82
CA THR A 133 3.08 17.01 -6.59
C THR A 133 4.40 16.56 -5.95
N TYR A 134 4.73 15.29 -6.12
CA TYR A 134 6.02 14.76 -5.65
C TYR A 134 7.21 15.48 -6.32
N GLU A 135 7.07 15.85 -7.60
CA GLU A 135 8.07 16.62 -8.34
C GLU A 135 8.34 17.99 -7.69
N THR A 136 7.29 18.69 -7.26
CA THR A 136 7.42 19.96 -6.54
C THR A 136 8.13 19.77 -5.19
N PHE A 137 7.84 18.68 -4.49
CA PHE A 137 8.53 18.34 -3.25
C PHE A 137 10.03 18.12 -3.48
N LEU A 138 10.40 17.34 -4.50
CA LEU A 138 11.80 17.10 -4.87
C LEU A 138 12.53 18.40 -5.23
N SER A 139 11.92 19.26 -6.03
CA SER A 139 12.50 20.53 -6.45
C SER A 139 12.82 21.42 -5.25
N LYS A 140 11.88 21.54 -4.30
CA LYS A 140 12.07 22.30 -3.05
C LYS A 140 13.18 21.71 -2.18
N ALA A 141 13.26 20.39 -2.06
CA ALA A 141 14.32 19.72 -1.31
C ALA A 141 15.71 20.02 -1.90
N GLN A 142 15.82 19.95 -3.23
CA GLN A 142 17.07 20.24 -3.95
C GLN A 142 17.49 21.70 -3.83
N GLU A 143 16.56 22.65 -3.95
CA GLU A 143 16.82 24.09 -3.77
C GLU A 143 17.33 24.41 -2.36
N GLU A 144 16.84 23.70 -1.35
CA GLU A 144 17.26 23.84 0.04
C GLU A 144 18.52 23.02 0.37
N GLY A 145 19.04 22.23 -0.58
CA GLY A 145 20.21 21.35 -0.38
C GLY A 145 19.98 20.26 0.65
N LYS A 146 18.74 19.84 0.83
CA LYS A 146 18.31 18.82 1.77
C LYS A 146 18.11 17.48 1.07
N ASP A 147 18.36 16.38 1.78
CA ASP A 147 17.84 15.09 1.36
C ASP A 147 16.32 15.00 1.57
N LEU A 148 15.69 13.93 1.05
CA LEU A 148 14.24 13.78 1.09
C LEU A 148 13.68 13.65 2.51
N GLU A 149 14.42 12.97 3.38
CA GLU A 149 14.03 12.77 4.77
C GLU A 149 14.10 14.08 5.56
N ASP A 150 15.19 14.83 5.41
CA ASP A 150 15.36 16.15 6.01
C ASP A 150 14.33 17.17 5.49
N ALA A 151 14.01 17.12 4.18
CA ALA A 151 12.97 17.97 3.61
C ALA A 151 11.58 17.61 4.17
N PHE A 152 11.27 16.33 4.31
CA PHE A 152 10.02 15.87 4.91
C PHE A 152 9.89 16.38 6.36
N PHE A 153 10.91 16.18 7.19
CA PHE A 153 10.90 16.66 8.56
C PHE A 153 10.78 18.17 8.65
N ALA A 154 11.41 18.91 7.74
CA ALA A 154 11.27 20.37 7.69
C ALA A 154 9.82 20.82 7.38
N PHE A 155 9.09 20.09 6.54
CA PHE A 155 7.66 20.35 6.31
C PHE A 155 6.81 19.89 7.49
N TYR A 156 7.12 18.74 8.07
CA TYR A 156 6.43 18.19 9.23
C TYR A 156 6.55 19.09 10.47
N ASP A 157 7.72 19.73 10.66
CA ASP A 157 8.00 20.60 11.83
C ASP A 157 7.59 22.06 11.62
N ARG A 158 7.22 22.47 10.41
CA ARG A 158 6.67 23.81 10.19
C ARG A 158 5.43 23.99 11.07
N LYS A 159 5.57 24.79 12.12
CA LYS A 159 4.41 25.32 12.87
C LYS A 159 3.61 26.16 11.87
N GLU A 160 2.31 25.97 11.85
CA GLU A 160 1.41 26.85 11.10
C GLU A 160 1.81 28.30 11.34
N THR A 161 2.34 28.95 10.28
CA THR A 161 2.34 30.41 10.26
C THR A 161 0.93 30.77 9.82
N ASN A 162 0.06 31.03 10.80
CA ASN A 162 -1.29 31.47 10.64
C ASN A 162 -1.37 32.58 9.58
N ALA A 163 -2.16 32.36 8.55
CA ALA A 163 -2.79 33.43 7.77
C ALA A 163 -4.26 33.53 8.19
#